data_b79f98a046c8c78805dad6093bb86cfd
#
_entry.id   b79f98a046c8c78805dad6093bb86cfd
#
_cell.length_a   1.000
_cell.length_b   1.000
_cell.length_c   1.000
_cell.angle_alpha   90.00
_cell.angle_beta   90.00
_cell.angle_gamma   90.00
#
_symmetry.space_group_name_H-M   'P 1'
#
loop_
_entity.id
_entity.type
_entity.pdbx_description
1 polymer ?
#
loop_
_entity_poly.entity_id
_entity_poly.type
_entity_poly.pdbx_seq_one_letter_code
_entity_poly.pdbx_strand_id
1 'polypeptide(L)'
;KGGIVRDPVSNPPARILLDNPRKNAGRLSVNETDADVAVATAEVRVRFDRSTGLMTVTDLRNGKEVIKEVKGVDFQKNRTTVTLRNAVGEFFYGGGVQNGRFSHRGKRIEIVNTNSWTDGGVASPAPFYWSTGGYAAMPYTFAPGAYDFGSTDKNTVTISHEMPYLDLFLMVDTTPVDLLRDYYQLTGNPVLLPKFAFYEGHLNAYNRDYWKETTEEGKGILFEDGKRYVESQKDNGGIKESLNGEKQNYQFSARAVIDRYKKDDMPLGWILPNDGYGAGYGQTTTLDGNIANLKSLGDYARKNGVEIGLWTQSNLHPVDSIPALLQRDIVKEVRDAGVRVLKTDVAWVGAGYSFGLNGIADVANIMPYYGSDARPFIITLDGWAGTQRYGGVWSGDQ
;
A
#
# COMPACT_ATOMS: atom_id res chain seq x y z
N LYS A 1 -4.70 -33.59 0.12
CA LYS A 1 -4.43 -33.21 -1.28
C LYS A 1 -5.08 -31.87 -1.53
N GLY A 2 -4.40 -30.79 -1.14
CA GLY A 2 -4.88 -29.44 -1.39
C GLY A 2 -4.68 -29.10 -2.86
N GLY A 3 -5.76 -29.00 -3.63
CA GLY A 3 -5.71 -28.36 -4.93
C GLY A 3 -5.37 -26.89 -4.75
N ILE A 4 -4.57 -26.32 -5.65
CA ILE A 4 -4.35 -24.87 -5.69
C ILE A 4 -5.69 -24.24 -6.04
N VAL A 5 -6.31 -23.57 -5.07
CA VAL A 5 -7.49 -22.75 -5.33
C VAL A 5 -6.98 -21.51 -6.06
N ARG A 6 -7.48 -21.28 -7.25
CA ARG A 6 -7.13 -20.11 -8.04
C ARG A 6 -7.73 -18.87 -7.38
N ASP A 7 -6.94 -17.81 -7.33
CA ASP A 7 -7.44 -16.47 -7.06
C ASP A 7 -8.62 -16.17 -8.02
N PRO A 8 -9.71 -15.54 -7.57
CA PRO A 8 -10.85 -15.18 -8.42
C PRO A 8 -10.44 -14.30 -9.61
N VAL A 9 -9.36 -13.57 -9.51
CA VAL A 9 -8.71 -12.93 -10.67
C VAL A 9 -7.70 -13.93 -11.26
N SER A 10 -8.12 -14.66 -12.30
CA SER A 10 -7.28 -15.65 -12.94
C SER A 10 -6.03 -15.02 -13.55
N ASN A 11 -4.85 -15.47 -13.13
CA ASN A 11 -3.53 -15.03 -13.60
C ASN A 11 -3.29 -13.51 -13.47
N PRO A 12 -3.35 -12.93 -12.26
CA PRO A 12 -2.93 -11.56 -12.11
C PRO A 12 -1.45 -11.45 -12.56
N PRO A 13 -1.09 -10.48 -13.41
CA PRO A 13 0.31 -10.27 -13.82
C PRO A 13 1.18 -9.86 -12.63
N ALA A 14 0.63 -9.20 -11.61
CA ALA A 14 1.31 -8.96 -10.36
C ALA A 14 1.15 -10.16 -9.41
N ARG A 15 2.26 -10.69 -8.96
CA ARG A 15 2.34 -11.83 -8.04
C ARG A 15 2.84 -11.38 -6.69
N ILE A 16 2.36 -12.04 -5.63
CA ILE A 16 2.93 -11.87 -4.29
C ILE A 16 4.41 -12.26 -4.32
N LEU A 17 4.71 -13.43 -4.87
CA LEU A 17 6.07 -13.97 -4.92
C LEU A 17 6.82 -13.47 -6.14
N LEU A 18 8.13 -13.32 -5.96
CA LEU A 18 9.08 -13.24 -7.08
C LEU A 18 9.11 -14.56 -7.86
N ASP A 19 9.71 -14.53 -9.04
CA ASP A 19 9.84 -15.73 -9.86
C ASP A 19 10.58 -16.84 -9.10
N ASN A 20 9.84 -17.93 -8.85
CA ASN A 20 10.34 -19.17 -8.31
C ASN A 20 11.20 -19.08 -7.02
N PRO A 21 10.64 -18.57 -5.90
CA PRO A 21 11.35 -18.47 -4.63
C PRO A 21 11.76 -19.85 -4.07
N ARG A 22 11.22 -20.94 -4.62
CA ARG A 22 11.51 -22.33 -4.20
C ARG A 22 12.71 -22.95 -4.92
N LYS A 23 13.39 -22.25 -5.82
CA LYS A 23 14.55 -22.77 -6.59
C LYS A 23 15.76 -23.09 -5.74
N ASN A 24 15.91 -22.45 -4.59
CA ASN A 24 17.09 -22.56 -3.75
C ASN A 24 16.81 -23.33 -2.47
N ALA A 25 15.94 -24.34 -2.51
CA ALA A 25 15.83 -25.26 -1.38
C ALA A 25 17.21 -25.85 -1.10
N GLY A 26 17.75 -25.50 0.07
CA GLY A 26 18.99 -26.06 0.56
C GLY A 26 18.90 -27.60 0.67
N ARG A 27 19.99 -28.26 0.96
CA ARG A 27 20.01 -29.70 1.16
C ARG A 27 19.07 -30.06 2.31
N LEU A 28 18.03 -30.83 2.01
CA LEU A 28 17.08 -31.34 2.98
C LEU A 28 17.52 -32.71 3.48
N SER A 29 17.43 -32.94 4.78
CA SER A 29 17.48 -34.27 5.41
C SER A 29 16.08 -34.63 5.89
N VAL A 30 15.68 -35.86 5.69
CA VAL A 30 14.43 -36.41 6.23
C VAL A 30 14.81 -37.55 7.20
N ASN A 31 14.23 -37.50 8.39
CA ASN A 31 14.36 -38.56 9.39
C ASN A 31 12.94 -38.97 9.81
N GLU A 32 12.72 -40.30 9.76
CA GLU A 32 11.45 -40.90 10.15
C GLU A 32 11.65 -41.87 11.28
N THR A 33 10.82 -41.77 12.29
CA THR A 33 10.71 -42.68 13.41
C THR A 33 9.26 -43.16 13.57
N ASP A 34 9.01 -44.09 14.50
CA ASP A 34 7.63 -44.48 14.82
C ASP A 34 6.85 -43.34 15.48
N ALA A 35 7.52 -42.38 16.08
CA ALA A 35 6.91 -41.27 16.83
C ALA A 35 6.72 -40.01 15.95
N ASP A 36 7.64 -39.74 15.02
CA ASP A 36 7.62 -38.49 14.26
C ASP A 36 8.24 -38.58 12.86
N VAL A 37 8.00 -37.55 12.06
CA VAL A 37 8.71 -37.26 10.83
C VAL A 37 9.35 -35.90 10.96
N ALA A 38 10.65 -35.81 10.73
CA ALA A 38 11.40 -34.56 10.78
C ALA A 38 12.04 -34.25 9.43
N VAL A 39 11.87 -33.02 8.97
CA VAL A 39 12.54 -32.46 7.79
C VAL A 39 13.44 -31.34 8.26
N ALA A 40 14.72 -31.33 7.87
CA ALA A 40 15.66 -30.32 8.32
C ALA A 40 16.56 -29.81 7.20
N THR A 41 16.87 -28.53 7.27
CA THR A 41 18.04 -27.89 6.65
C THR A 41 19.20 -27.86 7.64
N ALA A 42 20.30 -27.18 7.31
CA ALA A 42 21.38 -26.94 8.27
C ALA A 42 20.94 -26.06 9.48
N GLU A 43 19.92 -25.25 9.31
CA GLU A 43 19.54 -24.19 10.26
C GLU A 43 18.17 -24.40 10.90
N VAL A 44 17.24 -25.08 10.23
CA VAL A 44 15.85 -25.23 10.66
C VAL A 44 15.41 -26.68 10.59
N ARG A 45 14.73 -27.15 11.65
CA ARG A 45 14.05 -28.45 11.68
C ARG A 45 12.56 -28.25 11.84
N VAL A 46 11.79 -28.89 10.98
CA VAL A 46 10.34 -29.04 11.09
C VAL A 46 10.06 -30.49 11.46
N ARG A 47 9.35 -30.72 12.55
CA ARG A 47 8.96 -32.03 13.06
C ARG A 47 7.44 -32.15 13.14
N PHE A 48 6.90 -33.24 12.64
CA PHE A 48 5.50 -33.61 12.77
C PHE A 48 5.38 -34.82 13.68
N ASP A 49 4.63 -34.71 14.75
CA ASP A 49 4.29 -35.80 15.64
C ASP A 49 3.25 -36.71 14.97
N ARG A 50 3.53 -38.02 14.89
CA ARG A 50 2.66 -38.97 14.16
C ARG A 50 1.32 -39.23 14.87
N SER A 51 1.27 -39.11 16.19
CA SER A 51 0.09 -39.37 17.00
C SER A 51 -0.94 -38.22 16.94
N THR A 52 -0.44 -36.99 16.83
CA THR A 52 -1.27 -35.78 16.87
C THR A 52 -1.32 -35.04 15.52
N GLY A 53 -0.36 -35.26 14.64
CA GLY A 53 -0.17 -34.49 13.42
C GLY A 53 0.37 -33.09 13.63
N LEU A 54 0.71 -32.71 14.88
CA LEU A 54 1.11 -31.34 15.21
C LEU A 54 2.55 -31.05 14.80
N MET A 55 2.76 -29.85 14.26
CA MET A 55 4.06 -29.35 13.82
C MET A 55 4.80 -28.62 14.94
N THR A 56 6.12 -28.84 14.97
CA THR A 56 7.07 -28.05 15.78
C THR A 56 8.22 -27.60 14.89
N VAL A 57 8.63 -26.34 14.99
CA VAL A 57 9.77 -25.78 14.25
C VAL A 57 10.84 -25.37 15.26
N THR A 58 12.06 -25.83 15.01
CA THR A 58 13.24 -25.55 15.84
C THR A 58 14.30 -24.82 15.01
N ASP A 59 14.82 -23.71 15.53
CA ASP A 59 16.04 -23.10 15.05
C ASP A 59 17.25 -23.90 15.55
N LEU A 60 17.93 -24.56 14.63
CA LEU A 60 19.07 -25.41 14.95
C LEU A 60 20.35 -24.65 15.34
N ARG A 61 20.41 -23.33 14.99
CA ARG A 61 21.57 -22.48 15.35
C ARG A 61 21.69 -22.27 16.86
N ASN A 62 20.54 -22.29 17.54
CA ASN A 62 20.49 -22.06 19.01
C ASN A 62 19.67 -23.12 19.76
N GLY A 63 19.08 -24.10 19.09
CA GLY A 63 18.27 -25.16 19.66
C GLY A 63 16.87 -24.73 20.14
N LYS A 64 16.44 -23.50 19.86
CA LYS A 64 15.16 -22.93 20.31
C LYS A 64 13.99 -23.46 19.50
N GLU A 65 12.97 -23.97 20.20
CA GLU A 65 11.65 -24.21 19.61
C GLU A 65 10.94 -22.88 19.39
N VAL A 66 10.87 -22.44 18.13
CA VAL A 66 10.35 -21.11 17.75
C VAL A 66 8.86 -21.14 17.40
N ILE A 67 8.36 -22.24 16.82
CA ILE A 67 6.96 -22.43 16.49
C ILE A 67 6.51 -23.79 17.03
N LYS A 68 5.32 -23.80 17.60
CA LYS A 68 4.65 -25.04 18.04
C LYS A 68 3.16 -24.94 17.76
N GLU A 69 2.64 -25.82 16.94
CA GLU A 69 1.19 -25.99 16.83
C GLU A 69 0.63 -26.58 18.13
N VAL A 70 -0.53 -26.08 18.55
CA VAL A 70 -1.23 -26.57 19.74
C VAL A 70 -2.59 -27.19 19.42
N LYS A 71 -3.03 -27.02 18.17
CA LYS A 71 -4.20 -27.70 17.57
C LYS A 71 -3.86 -28.01 16.12
N GLY A 72 -4.41 -29.12 15.60
CA GLY A 72 -4.37 -29.40 14.15
C GLY A 72 -5.00 -28.27 13.35
N VAL A 73 -4.53 -28.12 12.12
CA VAL A 73 -5.10 -27.11 11.20
C VAL A 73 -6.59 -27.36 11.02
N ASP A 74 -7.40 -26.35 11.27
CA ASP A 74 -8.86 -26.40 11.07
C ASP A 74 -9.19 -25.97 9.64
N PHE A 75 -9.65 -26.94 8.85
CA PHE A 75 -10.10 -26.73 7.47
C PHE A 75 -11.62 -26.73 7.42
N GLN A 76 -12.19 -25.52 7.24
CA GLN A 76 -13.61 -25.35 6.97
C GLN A 76 -13.84 -25.09 5.47
N LYS A 77 -15.10 -25.13 5.02
CA LYS A 77 -15.45 -24.97 3.61
C LYS A 77 -14.83 -23.72 2.97
N ASN A 78 -14.80 -22.62 3.70
CA ASN A 78 -14.34 -21.31 3.21
C ASN A 78 -13.32 -20.64 4.16
N ARG A 79 -12.75 -21.39 5.09
CA ARG A 79 -11.81 -20.82 6.07
C ARG A 79 -10.80 -21.86 6.53
N THR A 80 -9.57 -21.45 6.64
CA THR A 80 -8.50 -22.26 7.25
C THR A 80 -7.92 -21.50 8.42
N THR A 81 -7.71 -22.20 9.55
CA THR A 81 -7.14 -21.63 10.77
C THR A 81 -5.99 -22.48 11.27
N VAL A 82 -4.84 -21.84 11.50
CA VAL A 82 -3.67 -22.40 12.17
C VAL A 82 -3.63 -21.87 13.58
N THR A 83 -3.36 -22.74 14.57
CA THR A 83 -3.27 -22.35 16.00
C THR A 83 -1.89 -22.70 16.55
N LEU A 84 -1.13 -21.68 16.90
CA LEU A 84 0.22 -21.78 17.42
C LEU A 84 0.25 -21.43 18.92
N ARG A 85 1.30 -21.88 19.63
CA ARG A 85 1.58 -21.46 20.99
C ARG A 85 1.99 -19.98 21.03
N ASN A 86 1.42 -19.22 21.95
CA ASN A 86 1.88 -17.89 22.33
C ASN A 86 2.82 -18.00 23.55
N ALA A 87 4.10 -17.73 23.35
CA ALA A 87 5.07 -17.83 24.44
C ALA A 87 5.01 -16.62 25.38
N VAL A 88 5.40 -16.83 26.62
CA VAL A 88 5.46 -15.75 27.62
C VAL A 88 6.52 -14.72 27.16
N GLY A 89 6.15 -13.45 27.15
CA GLY A 89 7.07 -12.37 26.73
C GLY A 89 7.20 -12.19 25.23
N GLU A 90 6.46 -12.93 24.40
CA GLU A 90 6.47 -12.82 22.95
C GLU A 90 5.63 -11.61 22.48
N PHE A 91 6.15 -10.85 21.51
CA PHE A 91 5.50 -9.70 20.88
C PHE A 91 5.39 -9.93 19.38
N PHE A 92 4.35 -9.33 18.79
CA PHE A 92 3.98 -9.53 17.38
C PHE A 92 3.83 -8.21 16.66
N TYR A 93 4.31 -8.16 15.41
CA TYR A 93 4.34 -6.98 14.56
C TYR A 93 4.01 -7.36 13.12
N GLY A 94 3.46 -6.44 12.35
CA GLY A 94 3.08 -6.67 10.94
C GLY A 94 1.58 -6.53 10.71
N GLY A 95 1.04 -7.28 9.75
CA GLY A 95 -0.37 -7.17 9.35
C GLY A 95 -0.68 -6.00 8.42
N GLY A 96 0.36 -5.30 7.91
CA GLY A 96 0.22 -4.09 7.12
C GLY A 96 -0.01 -2.85 8.00
N VAL A 97 -0.71 -1.85 7.47
CA VAL A 97 -1.01 -0.61 8.19
C VAL A 97 -2.20 -0.84 9.13
N GLN A 98 -1.88 -0.99 10.41
CA GLN A 98 -2.83 -1.19 11.51
C GLN A 98 -2.87 0.08 12.36
N ASN A 99 -3.85 0.96 12.13
CA ASN A 99 -3.91 2.28 12.73
C ASN A 99 -4.00 2.24 14.26
N GLY A 100 -3.23 3.09 14.93
CA GLY A 100 -3.21 3.20 16.39
C GLY A 100 -2.52 2.04 17.12
N ARG A 101 -1.79 1.15 16.41
CA ARG A 101 -1.17 -0.04 17.04
C ARG A 101 0.29 -0.18 16.62
N PHE A 102 1.16 -0.27 17.62
CA PHE A 102 2.56 -0.58 17.40
C PHE A 102 2.87 -2.08 17.61
N SER A 103 2.31 -2.71 18.64
CA SER A 103 2.44 -4.15 18.92
C SER A 103 1.07 -4.80 19.04
N HIS A 104 0.96 -6.02 18.56
CA HIS A 104 -0.31 -6.76 18.52
C HIS A 104 -0.52 -7.74 19.66
N ARG A 105 0.43 -7.85 20.62
CA ARG A 105 0.28 -8.76 21.76
C ARG A 105 -1.02 -8.51 22.52
N GLY A 106 -1.80 -9.56 22.76
CA GLY A 106 -3.10 -9.52 23.43
C GLY A 106 -4.20 -8.86 22.58
N LYS A 107 -3.98 -8.72 21.28
CA LYS A 107 -4.92 -8.10 20.33
C LYS A 107 -5.29 -9.06 19.21
N ARG A 108 -6.44 -8.85 18.64
CA ARG A 108 -6.87 -9.37 17.36
C ARG A 108 -6.75 -8.25 16.32
N ILE A 109 -6.18 -8.54 15.16
CA ILE A 109 -6.12 -7.64 14.02
C ILE A 109 -6.81 -8.24 12.81
N GLU A 110 -7.38 -7.38 11.98
CA GLU A 110 -7.98 -7.78 10.71
C GLU A 110 -6.96 -7.64 9.58
N ILE A 111 -6.96 -8.61 8.67
CA ILE A 111 -6.20 -8.56 7.43
C ILE A 111 -7.21 -8.29 6.30
N VAL A 112 -7.83 -7.15 6.41
CA VAL A 112 -8.90 -6.65 5.54
C VAL A 112 -8.75 -5.14 5.49
N ASN A 113 -8.81 -4.55 4.29
CA ASN A 113 -8.86 -3.10 4.15
C ASN A 113 -10.26 -2.62 4.55
N THR A 114 -10.34 -1.86 5.64
CA THR A 114 -11.58 -1.23 6.11
C THR A 114 -11.73 0.19 5.57
N ASN A 115 -10.71 0.69 4.84
CA ASN A 115 -10.61 2.09 4.44
C ASN A 115 -10.87 3.03 5.62
N SER A 116 -10.36 2.67 6.79
CA SER A 116 -10.55 3.40 8.03
C SER A 116 -9.22 3.92 8.56
N TRP A 117 -9.18 5.20 8.84
CA TRP A 117 -8.03 5.95 9.35
C TRP A 117 -8.10 6.22 10.86
N THR A 118 -9.12 5.73 11.54
CA THR A 118 -9.26 5.85 12.99
C THR A 118 -8.48 4.76 13.71
N ASP A 119 -8.27 4.94 15.01
CA ASP A 119 -7.68 3.92 15.87
C ASP A 119 -8.41 2.59 15.74
N GLY A 120 -7.65 1.52 15.51
CA GLY A 120 -8.18 0.19 15.26
C GLY A 120 -8.65 -0.07 13.83
N GLY A 121 -8.57 0.92 12.93
CA GLY A 121 -8.83 0.74 11.50
C GLY A 121 -7.66 0.12 10.76
N VAL A 122 -7.92 -0.34 9.53
CA VAL A 122 -6.91 -0.95 8.65
C VAL A 122 -6.98 -0.27 7.29
N ALA A 123 -5.88 0.35 6.86
CA ALA A 123 -5.80 1.00 5.57
C ALA A 123 -5.20 0.09 4.49
N SER A 124 -4.06 -0.49 4.75
CA SER A 124 -3.32 -1.32 3.79
C SER A 124 -2.89 -2.63 4.46
N PRO A 125 -3.73 -3.67 4.45
CA PRO A 125 -3.42 -4.94 5.10
C PRO A 125 -2.32 -5.69 4.34
N ALA A 126 -1.54 -6.50 5.07
CA ALA A 126 -0.61 -7.46 4.50
C ALA A 126 -0.66 -8.78 5.26
N PRO A 127 -0.74 -9.94 4.57
CA PRO A 127 -0.80 -11.24 5.20
C PRO A 127 0.60 -11.69 5.66
N PHE A 128 1.22 -10.88 6.49
CA PHE A 128 2.56 -11.12 7.03
C PHE A 128 2.66 -10.58 8.44
N TYR A 129 3.24 -11.36 9.35
CA TYR A 129 3.66 -10.86 10.66
C TYR A 129 4.98 -11.51 11.08
N TRP A 130 5.68 -10.87 11.99
CA TRP A 130 6.87 -11.44 12.65
C TRP A 130 6.74 -11.36 14.17
N SER A 131 7.46 -12.26 14.82
CA SER A 131 7.47 -12.42 16.27
C SER A 131 8.86 -12.26 16.86
N THR A 132 8.94 -11.67 18.07
CA THR A 132 10.16 -11.70 18.88
C THR A 132 10.54 -13.13 19.31
N GLY A 133 9.69 -14.10 19.04
CA GLY A 133 9.96 -15.53 19.20
C GLY A 133 11.05 -16.07 18.29
N GLY A 134 11.39 -15.33 17.21
CA GLY A 134 12.41 -15.70 16.23
C GLY A 134 11.81 -16.32 14.96
N TYR A 135 10.60 -15.94 14.61
CA TYR A 135 9.95 -16.40 13.38
C TYR A 135 9.05 -15.33 12.75
N ALA A 136 8.75 -15.53 11.48
CA ALA A 136 7.69 -14.83 10.79
C ALA A 136 6.80 -15.80 10.01
N ALA A 137 5.58 -15.37 9.71
CA ALA A 137 4.61 -16.16 8.97
C ALA A 137 3.96 -15.31 7.87
N MET A 138 3.84 -15.89 6.67
CA MET A 138 3.17 -15.29 5.53
C MET A 138 2.25 -16.32 4.87
N PRO A 139 0.94 -16.28 5.11
CA PRO A 139 -0.02 -17.01 4.29
C PRO A 139 0.05 -16.56 2.84
N TYR A 140 0.22 -17.52 1.93
CA TYR A 140 0.26 -17.24 0.49
C TYR A 140 -1.16 -17.26 -0.08
N THR A 141 -1.80 -16.14 0.00
CA THR A 141 -3.19 -15.96 -0.44
C THR A 141 -3.49 -14.50 -0.71
N PHE A 142 -4.52 -14.24 -1.53
CA PHE A 142 -5.17 -12.94 -1.65
C PHE A 142 -6.49 -12.86 -0.85
N ALA A 143 -6.84 -13.91 -0.12
CA ALA A 143 -8.05 -13.92 0.70
C ALA A 143 -7.88 -13.08 1.98
N PRO A 144 -8.90 -12.34 2.39
CA PRO A 144 -8.89 -11.64 3.67
C PRO A 144 -8.76 -12.60 4.85
N GLY A 145 -8.39 -12.07 5.99
CA GLY A 145 -8.20 -12.88 7.17
C GLY A 145 -8.17 -12.08 8.48
N ALA A 146 -7.77 -12.76 9.53
CA ALA A 146 -7.58 -12.16 10.84
C ALA A 146 -6.53 -12.92 11.65
N TYR A 147 -5.77 -12.21 12.47
CA TYR A 147 -4.81 -12.79 13.39
C TYR A 147 -5.18 -12.44 14.83
N ASP A 148 -5.18 -13.42 15.70
CA ASP A 148 -5.40 -13.23 17.14
C ASP A 148 -4.10 -13.57 17.88
N PHE A 149 -3.52 -12.61 18.52
CA PHE A 149 -2.27 -12.70 19.25
C PHE A 149 -2.50 -12.78 20.77
N GLY A 150 -3.40 -13.66 21.17
CA GLY A 150 -3.72 -13.87 22.59
C GLY A 150 -4.85 -13.02 23.13
N SER A 151 -5.72 -12.46 22.28
CA SER A 151 -6.93 -11.74 22.70
C SER A 151 -8.02 -12.68 23.20
N THR A 152 -8.25 -13.75 22.45
CA THR A 152 -9.27 -14.77 22.82
C THR A 152 -8.73 -15.78 23.82
N ASP A 153 -7.51 -16.29 23.58
CA ASP A 153 -6.79 -17.18 24.48
C ASP A 153 -5.32 -16.71 24.56
N LYS A 154 -4.93 -16.24 25.73
CA LYS A 154 -3.58 -15.69 25.98
C LYS A 154 -2.42 -16.65 25.68
N ASN A 155 -2.70 -17.95 25.59
CA ASN A 155 -1.70 -18.97 25.32
C ASN A 155 -1.57 -19.32 23.83
N THR A 156 -2.41 -18.73 22.97
CA THR A 156 -2.46 -19.08 21.55
C THR A 156 -2.29 -17.86 20.63
N VAL A 157 -1.73 -18.14 19.46
CA VAL A 157 -1.79 -17.27 18.30
C VAL A 157 -2.59 -17.99 17.22
N THR A 158 -3.60 -17.34 16.65
CA THR A 158 -4.35 -17.90 15.52
C THR A 158 -4.14 -17.09 14.26
N ILE A 159 -3.93 -17.79 13.15
CA ILE A 159 -3.85 -17.25 11.79
C ILE A 159 -5.04 -17.82 11.03
N SER A 160 -5.95 -16.96 10.58
CA SER A 160 -7.16 -17.39 9.88
C SER A 160 -7.34 -16.61 8.59
N HIS A 161 -7.58 -17.31 7.48
CA HIS A 161 -7.90 -16.71 6.18
C HIS A 161 -9.12 -17.37 5.55
N GLU A 162 -9.83 -16.60 4.73
CA GLU A 162 -11.04 -17.06 4.02
C GLU A 162 -10.67 -17.90 2.79
N MET A 163 -10.02 -19.03 3.01
CA MET A 163 -9.59 -19.97 1.99
C MET A 163 -9.76 -21.42 2.46
N PRO A 164 -10.08 -22.38 1.58
CA PRO A 164 -10.27 -23.80 1.93
C PRO A 164 -8.97 -24.60 1.91
N TYR A 165 -7.82 -23.98 1.89
CA TYR A 165 -6.49 -24.59 1.82
C TYR A 165 -5.52 -23.86 2.72
N LEU A 166 -4.34 -24.44 2.98
CA LEU A 166 -3.22 -23.82 3.62
C LEU A 166 -2.01 -23.78 2.69
N ASP A 167 -1.52 -22.60 2.39
CA ASP A 167 -0.17 -22.38 1.85
C ASP A 167 0.48 -21.30 2.72
N LEU A 168 1.52 -21.68 3.46
CA LEU A 168 2.10 -20.87 4.51
C LEU A 168 3.64 -20.89 4.41
N PHE A 169 4.23 -19.72 4.24
CA PHE A 169 5.65 -19.54 4.40
C PHE A 169 5.98 -19.25 5.86
N LEU A 170 6.88 -20.04 6.43
CA LEU A 170 7.47 -19.82 7.74
C LEU A 170 8.93 -19.42 7.55
N MET A 171 9.32 -18.32 8.15
CA MET A 171 10.68 -17.79 8.18
C MET A 171 11.19 -17.93 9.59
N VAL A 172 12.45 -18.35 9.73
CA VAL A 172 13.08 -18.54 11.04
C VAL A 172 14.43 -17.85 11.04
N ASP A 173 14.54 -16.80 11.85
CA ASP A 173 15.82 -16.12 12.03
C ASP A 173 15.94 -15.47 13.42
N THR A 174 17.17 -15.05 13.76
CA THR A 174 17.51 -14.56 15.09
C THR A 174 17.18 -13.08 15.30
N THR A 175 17.05 -12.31 14.23
CA THR A 175 16.74 -10.87 14.29
C THR A 175 15.53 -10.50 13.45
N PRO A 176 14.78 -9.44 13.82
CA PRO A 176 13.70 -8.92 13.00
C PRO A 176 14.14 -8.47 11.59
N VAL A 177 15.37 -7.96 11.47
CA VAL A 177 15.92 -7.50 10.19
C VAL A 177 16.13 -8.68 9.24
N ASP A 178 16.59 -9.81 9.75
CA ASP A 178 16.79 -11.00 8.93
C ASP A 178 15.45 -11.64 8.54
N LEU A 179 14.45 -11.66 9.44
CA LEU A 179 13.09 -12.10 9.12
C LEU A 179 12.46 -11.23 8.01
N LEU A 180 12.68 -9.92 8.05
CA LEU A 180 12.23 -9.01 6.98
C LEU A 180 13.01 -9.24 5.68
N ARG A 181 14.30 -9.56 5.76
CA ARG A 181 15.11 -9.90 4.58
C ARG A 181 14.60 -11.18 3.92
N ASP A 182 14.22 -12.18 4.68
CA ASP A 182 13.61 -13.42 4.17
C ASP A 182 12.26 -13.11 3.48
N TYR A 183 11.44 -12.27 4.10
CA TYR A 183 10.21 -11.81 3.49
C TYR A 183 10.47 -11.11 2.14
N TYR A 184 11.48 -10.25 2.06
CA TYR A 184 11.82 -9.56 0.81
C TYR A 184 12.44 -10.49 -0.24
N GLN A 185 13.12 -11.56 0.16
CA GLN A 185 13.56 -12.59 -0.78
C GLN A 185 12.38 -13.30 -1.46
N LEU A 186 11.26 -13.44 -0.77
CA LEU A 186 10.03 -14.01 -1.33
C LEU A 186 9.25 -12.99 -2.16
N THR A 187 9.09 -11.78 -1.64
CA THR A 187 8.11 -10.80 -2.13
C THR A 187 8.73 -9.60 -2.86
N GLY A 188 10.05 -9.49 -2.87
CA GLY A 188 10.82 -8.42 -3.49
C GLY A 188 11.15 -7.27 -2.53
N ASN A 189 12.26 -6.60 -2.84
CA ASN A 189 12.73 -5.46 -2.08
C ASN A 189 11.80 -4.24 -2.24
N PRO A 190 11.73 -3.35 -1.24
CA PRO A 190 11.09 -2.06 -1.38
C PRO A 190 11.67 -1.25 -2.54
N VAL A 191 10.82 -0.56 -3.28
CA VAL A 191 11.25 0.35 -4.34
C VAL A 191 12.11 1.47 -3.75
N LEU A 192 13.20 1.80 -4.45
CA LEU A 192 14.00 2.96 -4.08
C LEU A 192 13.31 4.22 -4.58
N LEU A 193 12.75 5.00 -3.66
CA LEU A 193 12.06 6.23 -3.98
C LEU A 193 13.02 7.31 -4.54
N PRO A 194 12.54 8.23 -5.38
CA PRO A 194 13.31 9.38 -5.82
C PRO A 194 13.54 10.36 -4.65
N LYS A 195 14.59 11.17 -4.75
CA LYS A 195 14.98 12.10 -3.66
C LYS A 195 13.87 13.07 -3.28
N PHE A 196 13.12 13.60 -4.23
CA PHE A 196 12.04 14.56 -3.96
C PHE A 196 10.89 13.98 -3.13
N ALA A 197 10.73 12.65 -3.11
CA ALA A 197 9.71 11.97 -2.30
C ALA A 197 9.92 12.11 -0.79
N PHE A 198 11.11 12.51 -0.35
CA PHE A 198 11.45 12.71 1.05
C PHE A 198 11.34 14.17 1.52
N TYR A 199 10.90 15.06 0.63
CA TYR A 199 10.57 16.45 0.98
C TYR A 199 9.06 16.63 1.23
N GLU A 200 8.66 17.81 1.66
CA GLU A 200 7.25 18.16 1.84
C GLU A 200 6.43 17.87 0.59
N GLY A 201 5.26 17.31 0.78
CA GLY A 201 4.28 17.07 -0.28
C GLY A 201 3.04 17.90 -0.03
N HIS A 202 2.57 18.63 -1.03
CA HIS A 202 1.31 19.33 -0.97
C HIS A 202 0.23 18.54 -1.70
N LEU A 203 -0.73 18.05 -0.94
CA LEU A 203 -1.93 17.40 -1.47
C LEU A 203 -3.02 18.46 -1.50
N ASN A 204 -3.37 18.92 -2.69
CA ASN A 204 -4.55 19.75 -2.87
C ASN A 204 -5.74 18.81 -3.09
N ALA A 205 -6.78 19.01 -2.33
CA ALA A 205 -7.94 18.14 -2.38
C ALA A 205 -8.57 18.10 -3.78
N TYR A 206 -8.76 19.26 -4.41
CA TYR A 206 -9.48 19.30 -5.67
C TYR A 206 -9.12 20.56 -6.48
N ASN A 207 -8.71 20.43 -7.69
CA ASN A 207 -8.53 21.55 -8.61
C ASN A 207 -9.87 22.13 -9.11
N ARG A 208 -10.96 21.84 -8.47
CA ARG A 208 -12.33 22.31 -8.74
C ARG A 208 -12.94 23.06 -7.57
N ASP A 209 -12.17 23.34 -6.54
CA ASP A 209 -12.63 24.09 -5.39
C ASP A 209 -12.93 25.54 -5.77
N TYR A 210 -13.85 26.15 -5.05
CA TYR A 210 -14.35 27.50 -5.28
C TYR A 210 -14.05 28.35 -4.06
N TRP A 211 -13.54 29.54 -4.30
CA TRP A 211 -13.16 30.50 -3.26
C TRP A 211 -14.07 31.71 -3.34
N LYS A 212 -14.85 31.95 -2.30
CA LYS A 212 -15.77 33.09 -2.22
C LYS A 212 -15.30 34.06 -1.15
N GLU A 213 -15.19 35.36 -1.53
CA GLU A 213 -14.86 36.42 -0.57
C GLU A 213 -15.88 36.45 0.56
N THR A 214 -15.38 36.62 1.79
CA THR A 214 -16.18 36.75 3.00
C THR A 214 -15.70 37.94 3.84
N THR A 215 -16.65 38.67 4.41
CA THR A 215 -16.41 39.72 5.37
C THR A 215 -16.76 39.29 6.81
N GLU A 216 -17.16 38.02 6.99
CA GLU A 216 -17.53 37.50 8.30
C GLU A 216 -16.26 37.36 9.17
N GLU A 217 -16.31 37.99 10.36
CA GLU A 217 -15.20 37.96 11.32
C GLU A 217 -14.90 36.51 11.75
N GLY A 218 -13.61 36.15 11.77
CA GLY A 218 -13.16 34.82 12.16
C GLY A 218 -13.36 33.74 11.12
N LYS A 219 -13.97 34.02 9.95
CA LYS A 219 -14.13 33.07 8.87
C LYS A 219 -13.15 33.32 7.73
N GLY A 220 -12.87 32.22 6.99
CA GLY A 220 -12.08 32.26 5.76
C GLY A 220 -10.57 32.39 6.00
N ILE A 221 -9.83 32.15 4.93
CA ILE A 221 -8.36 32.25 4.85
C ILE A 221 -8.00 33.61 4.25
N LEU A 222 -7.01 34.28 4.81
CA LEU A 222 -6.47 35.53 4.30
C LEU A 222 -5.55 35.24 3.11
N PHE A 223 -5.81 35.89 1.98
CA PHE A 223 -4.98 35.79 0.77
C PHE A 223 -4.11 37.02 0.55
N GLU A 224 -3.27 36.99 -0.49
CA GLU A 224 -2.27 37.99 -0.80
C GLU A 224 -2.86 39.37 -1.15
N ASP A 225 -4.10 39.40 -1.61
CA ASP A 225 -4.86 40.63 -1.90
C ASP A 225 -5.42 41.32 -0.64
N GLY A 226 -5.16 40.74 0.54
CA GLY A 226 -5.63 41.27 1.82
C GLY A 226 -7.08 40.94 2.15
N LYS A 227 -7.73 40.10 1.32
CA LYS A 227 -9.11 39.68 1.53
C LYS A 227 -9.17 38.28 2.10
N ARG A 228 -10.32 37.94 2.70
CA ARG A 228 -10.60 36.60 3.22
C ARG A 228 -11.55 35.86 2.29
N TYR A 229 -11.26 34.59 2.10
CA TYR A 229 -12.05 33.71 1.24
C TYR A 229 -12.40 32.43 1.96
N VAL A 230 -13.61 31.93 1.72
CA VAL A 230 -14.12 30.64 2.20
C VAL A 230 -14.09 29.66 1.05
N GLU A 231 -13.52 28.50 1.31
CA GLU A 231 -13.43 27.38 0.36
C GLU A 231 -14.76 26.61 0.28
N SER A 232 -15.04 26.06 -0.88
CA SER A 232 -16.15 25.13 -1.11
C SER A 232 -15.82 24.14 -2.23
N GLN A 233 -16.06 22.88 -1.99
CA GLN A 233 -15.98 21.84 -3.04
C GLN A 233 -17.17 21.88 -4.03
N LYS A 234 -18.16 22.68 -3.73
CA LYS A 234 -19.32 22.91 -4.61
C LYS A 234 -19.29 24.34 -5.10
N ASP A 235 -19.79 24.53 -6.33
CA ASP A 235 -19.97 25.89 -6.88
C ASP A 235 -20.79 26.74 -5.90
N ASN A 236 -20.12 27.72 -5.32
CA ASN A 236 -20.69 28.69 -4.39
C ASN A 236 -20.80 30.11 -5.01
N GLY A 237 -20.64 30.21 -6.35
CA GLY A 237 -20.57 31.49 -7.08
C GLY A 237 -19.25 32.24 -6.89
N GLY A 238 -18.23 31.56 -6.36
CA GLY A 238 -16.88 32.10 -6.15
C GLY A 238 -15.93 31.83 -7.32
N ILE A 239 -14.67 32.05 -7.05
CA ILE A 239 -13.56 31.86 -8.00
C ILE A 239 -13.17 30.37 -7.98
N LYS A 240 -13.22 29.73 -9.14
CA LYS A 240 -12.79 28.35 -9.30
C LYS A 240 -11.26 28.28 -9.31
N GLU A 241 -10.69 27.30 -8.59
CA GLU A 241 -9.27 26.98 -8.67
C GLU A 241 -8.82 26.58 -10.07
N SER A 242 -7.55 26.77 -10.33
CA SER A 242 -6.92 26.47 -11.61
C SER A 242 -5.49 25.95 -11.43
N LEU A 243 -4.92 25.38 -12.50
CA LEU A 243 -3.52 24.92 -12.46
C LEU A 243 -2.55 26.08 -12.58
N ASN A 244 -2.76 27.01 -13.52
CA ASN A 244 -1.79 28.00 -13.95
C ASN A 244 -2.19 29.45 -13.69
N GLY A 245 -3.33 29.70 -13.02
CA GLY A 245 -3.86 31.05 -12.81
C GLY A 245 -4.73 31.53 -13.98
N GLU A 246 -5.43 30.60 -14.62
CA GLU A 246 -6.37 30.90 -15.68
C GLU A 246 -7.45 31.89 -15.22
N LYS A 247 -7.96 32.70 -16.12
CA LYS A 247 -8.96 33.76 -15.86
C LYS A 247 -8.48 34.82 -14.87
N GLN A 248 -7.16 35.07 -14.80
CA GLN A 248 -6.54 36.09 -13.93
C GLN A 248 -6.70 35.84 -12.42
N ASN A 249 -6.93 34.59 -12.04
CA ASN A 249 -7.11 34.18 -10.64
C ASN A 249 -5.86 33.48 -10.08
N TYR A 250 -4.68 34.08 -10.27
CA TYR A 250 -3.41 33.45 -9.93
C TYR A 250 -3.33 32.97 -8.48
N GLN A 251 -3.81 33.76 -7.53
CA GLN A 251 -3.74 33.39 -6.11
C GLN A 251 -4.51 32.10 -5.74
N PHE A 252 -5.43 31.66 -6.59
CA PHE A 252 -6.16 30.38 -6.44
C PHE A 252 -5.67 29.32 -7.43
N SER A 253 -4.37 29.31 -7.71
CA SER A 253 -3.76 28.36 -8.62
C SER A 253 -2.72 27.46 -7.93
N ALA A 254 -2.46 26.29 -8.54
CA ALA A 254 -1.39 25.41 -8.09
C ALA A 254 -0.01 26.08 -8.16
N ARG A 255 0.21 27.00 -9.11
CA ARG A 255 1.45 27.80 -9.14
C ARG A 255 1.58 28.70 -7.93
N ALA A 256 0.51 29.37 -7.52
CA ALA A 256 0.54 30.23 -6.33
C ALA A 256 0.83 29.44 -5.05
N VAL A 257 0.38 28.18 -4.98
CA VAL A 257 0.75 27.29 -3.86
C VAL A 257 2.26 27.07 -3.83
N ILE A 258 2.87 26.73 -4.96
CA ILE A 258 4.34 26.54 -5.07
C ILE A 258 5.06 27.83 -4.64
N ASP A 259 4.58 29.00 -5.07
CA ASP A 259 5.17 30.31 -4.72
C ASP A 259 5.09 30.60 -3.23
N ARG A 260 4.00 30.23 -2.55
CA ARG A 260 3.85 30.38 -1.09
C ARG A 260 4.87 29.54 -0.34
N TYR A 261 5.02 28.24 -0.70
CA TYR A 261 6.05 27.39 -0.10
C TYR A 261 7.45 27.98 -0.26
N LYS A 262 7.75 28.49 -1.45
CA LYS A 262 9.04 29.11 -1.74
C LYS A 262 9.24 30.42 -0.97
N LYS A 263 8.21 31.27 -0.87
CA LYS A 263 8.24 32.53 -0.12
C LYS A 263 8.49 32.29 1.36
N ASP A 264 7.90 31.23 1.90
CA ASP A 264 7.99 30.90 3.33
C ASP A 264 9.18 29.95 3.64
N ASP A 265 10.07 29.73 2.66
CA ASP A 265 11.26 28.86 2.75
C ASP A 265 10.93 27.42 3.20
N MET A 266 9.80 26.90 2.75
CA MET A 266 9.36 25.54 3.05
C MET A 266 9.81 24.58 1.91
N PRO A 267 10.44 23.44 2.24
CA PRO A 267 11.09 22.57 1.25
C PRO A 267 10.08 21.67 0.52
N LEU A 268 9.23 22.23 -0.33
CA LEU A 268 8.29 21.49 -1.15
C LEU A 268 9.01 20.64 -2.20
N GLY A 269 8.82 19.33 -2.18
CA GLY A 269 9.37 18.41 -3.16
C GLY A 269 8.40 18.07 -4.26
N TRP A 270 7.11 18.02 -3.96
CA TRP A 270 6.07 17.66 -4.91
C TRP A 270 4.71 18.24 -4.54
N ILE A 271 3.87 18.42 -5.57
CA ILE A 271 2.49 18.88 -5.44
C ILE A 271 1.53 17.98 -6.23
N LEU A 272 0.39 17.67 -5.65
CA LEU A 272 -0.65 16.83 -6.22
C LEU A 272 -1.97 17.61 -6.27
N PRO A 273 -2.25 18.33 -7.39
CA PRO A 273 -3.34 19.30 -7.45
C PRO A 273 -4.75 18.69 -7.59
N ASN A 274 -4.88 17.38 -7.75
CA ASN A 274 -6.17 16.70 -7.87
C ASN A 274 -6.27 15.49 -6.94
N ASP A 275 -6.00 15.69 -5.68
CA ASP A 275 -5.97 14.62 -4.68
C ASP A 275 -7.34 14.02 -4.34
N GLY A 276 -8.28 13.93 -5.23
CA GLY A 276 -9.59 13.44 -4.84
C GLY A 276 -10.44 12.81 -5.93
N TYR A 277 -11.37 12.03 -5.51
CA TYR A 277 -12.36 11.22 -6.21
C TYR A 277 -12.79 11.73 -7.61
N GLY A 278 -12.06 11.30 -8.67
CA GLY A 278 -12.41 11.60 -10.05
C GLY A 278 -12.45 13.09 -10.38
N ALA A 279 -11.83 13.94 -9.56
CA ALA A 279 -11.87 15.38 -9.72
C ALA A 279 -11.22 15.84 -11.03
N GLY A 280 -10.38 15.06 -11.64
CA GLY A 280 -9.67 15.46 -12.83
C GLY A 280 -8.88 16.76 -12.62
N TYR A 281 -8.16 17.19 -13.62
CA TYR A 281 -7.43 18.48 -13.65
C TYR A 281 -7.82 19.32 -14.87
N GLY A 282 -8.94 18.94 -15.51
CA GLY A 282 -9.38 19.55 -16.77
C GLY A 282 -9.68 21.02 -16.64
N GLN A 283 -9.04 21.82 -17.48
CA GLN A 283 -9.22 23.27 -17.59
C GLN A 283 -9.70 23.68 -18.99
N THR A 284 -9.64 22.75 -19.96
CA THR A 284 -10.00 22.96 -21.35
C THR A 284 -11.08 21.97 -21.81
N THR A 285 -11.57 22.14 -23.03
CA THR A 285 -12.62 21.30 -23.60
C THR A 285 -12.10 20.02 -24.28
N THR A 286 -10.79 19.83 -24.36
CA THR A 286 -10.16 18.66 -24.99
C THR A 286 -9.14 18.03 -24.07
N LEU A 287 -8.95 16.70 -24.20
CA LEU A 287 -7.92 15.98 -23.43
C LEU A 287 -6.51 16.50 -23.76
N ASP A 288 -6.18 16.70 -25.03
CA ASP A 288 -4.85 17.20 -25.43
C ASP A 288 -4.61 18.63 -24.89
N GLY A 289 -5.64 19.47 -24.86
CA GLY A 289 -5.55 20.79 -24.22
C GLY A 289 -5.31 20.69 -22.72
N ASN A 290 -5.95 19.74 -22.04
CA ASN A 290 -5.74 19.49 -20.62
C ASN A 290 -4.31 18.97 -20.33
N ILE A 291 -3.78 18.07 -21.17
CA ILE A 291 -2.40 17.59 -21.08
C ILE A 291 -1.40 18.74 -21.28
N ALA A 292 -1.61 19.60 -22.29
CA ALA A 292 -0.76 20.76 -22.54
C ALA A 292 -0.79 21.76 -21.35
N ASN A 293 -1.95 21.99 -20.78
CA ASN A 293 -2.11 22.84 -19.60
C ASN A 293 -1.42 22.25 -18.34
N LEU A 294 -1.54 20.95 -18.15
CA LEU A 294 -0.84 20.22 -17.08
C LEU A 294 0.68 20.28 -17.28
N LYS A 295 1.16 20.13 -18.52
CA LYS A 295 2.57 20.30 -18.87
C LYS A 295 3.09 21.68 -18.48
N SER A 296 2.30 22.73 -18.73
CA SER A 296 2.65 24.10 -18.34
C SER A 296 2.86 24.26 -16.83
N LEU A 297 2.02 23.61 -16.01
CA LEU A 297 2.24 23.53 -14.57
C LEU A 297 3.51 22.72 -14.25
N GLY A 298 3.69 21.57 -14.87
CA GLY A 298 4.84 20.70 -14.64
C GLY A 298 6.18 21.40 -14.94
N ASP A 299 6.25 22.15 -16.05
CA ASP A 299 7.42 22.92 -16.41
C ASP A 299 7.71 24.05 -15.40
N TYR A 300 6.65 24.70 -14.91
CA TYR A 300 6.77 25.71 -13.85
C TYR A 300 7.25 25.09 -12.54
N ALA A 301 6.64 24.00 -12.11
CA ALA A 301 7.00 23.31 -10.88
C ALA A 301 8.47 22.86 -10.89
N ARG A 302 8.92 22.16 -11.95
CA ARG A 302 10.31 21.71 -12.08
C ARG A 302 11.32 22.86 -12.07
N LYS A 303 10.98 23.99 -12.69
CA LYS A 303 11.83 25.21 -12.61
C LYS A 303 12.01 25.68 -11.18
N ASN A 304 11.07 25.39 -10.28
CA ASN A 304 11.10 25.72 -8.87
C ASN A 304 11.55 24.54 -7.98
N GLY A 305 12.04 23.43 -8.57
CA GLY A 305 12.51 22.27 -7.81
C GLY A 305 11.41 21.35 -7.31
N VAL A 306 10.19 21.50 -7.82
CA VAL A 306 9.00 20.74 -7.39
C VAL A 306 8.53 19.82 -8.51
N GLU A 307 8.19 18.59 -8.18
CA GLU A 307 7.57 17.65 -9.11
C GLU A 307 6.05 17.67 -8.99
N ILE A 308 5.36 17.35 -10.08
CA ILE A 308 3.90 17.26 -10.06
C ILE A 308 3.43 15.82 -9.92
N GLY A 309 2.32 15.65 -9.22
CA GLY A 309 1.62 14.40 -9.06
C GLY A 309 0.15 14.53 -9.39
N LEU A 310 -0.51 13.39 -9.59
CA LEU A 310 -1.94 13.32 -9.80
C LEU A 310 -2.52 12.10 -9.09
N TRP A 311 -3.75 12.25 -8.62
CA TRP A 311 -4.61 11.13 -8.28
C TRP A 311 -4.86 10.29 -9.54
N THR A 312 -4.81 8.99 -9.44
CA THR A 312 -5.06 8.09 -10.56
C THR A 312 -6.21 7.13 -10.27
N GLN A 313 -6.94 6.79 -11.31
CA GLN A 313 -8.05 5.84 -11.30
C GLN A 313 -7.63 4.52 -11.96
N SER A 314 -8.45 3.49 -11.82
CA SER A 314 -8.18 2.16 -12.40
C SER A 314 -8.16 2.16 -13.94
N ASN A 315 -8.86 3.08 -14.60
CA ASN A 315 -8.79 3.26 -16.05
C ASN A 315 -7.59 4.14 -16.40
N LEU A 316 -6.52 3.53 -16.89
CA LEU A 316 -5.26 4.23 -17.21
C LEU A 316 -5.29 4.92 -18.59
N HIS A 317 -6.30 4.60 -19.40
CA HIS A 317 -6.50 5.12 -20.76
C HIS A 317 -7.83 5.88 -20.87
N PRO A 318 -7.97 6.75 -21.89
CA PRO A 318 -9.20 7.50 -22.11
C PRO A 318 -10.42 6.59 -22.28
N VAL A 319 -11.55 7.03 -21.75
CA VAL A 319 -12.83 6.34 -21.86
C VAL A 319 -13.82 7.26 -22.59
N ASP A 320 -14.29 6.86 -23.77
CA ASP A 320 -15.10 7.69 -24.68
C ASP A 320 -16.39 8.24 -24.07
N SER A 321 -16.96 7.54 -23.08
CA SER A 321 -18.17 7.98 -22.38
C SER A 321 -17.95 9.07 -21.34
N ILE A 322 -16.69 9.42 -21.03
CA ILE A 322 -16.35 10.43 -20.01
C ILE A 322 -16.14 11.79 -20.70
N PRO A 323 -16.76 12.88 -20.21
CA PRO A 323 -16.51 14.23 -20.75
C PRO A 323 -15.02 14.61 -20.70
N ALA A 324 -14.55 15.35 -21.70
CA ALA A 324 -13.12 15.71 -21.85
C ALA A 324 -12.51 16.38 -20.60
N LEU A 325 -13.29 17.15 -19.85
CA LEU A 325 -12.86 17.78 -18.58
C LEU A 325 -12.46 16.77 -17.50
N LEU A 326 -13.04 15.56 -17.54
CA LEU A 326 -12.79 14.48 -16.56
C LEU A 326 -12.04 13.32 -17.19
N GLN A 327 -11.81 13.34 -18.50
CA GLN A 327 -11.12 12.28 -19.21
C GLN A 327 -9.63 12.28 -18.85
N ARG A 328 -9.07 11.09 -18.72
CA ARG A 328 -7.68 10.91 -18.31
C ARG A 328 -6.94 10.01 -19.29
N ASP A 329 -5.66 10.30 -19.51
CA ASP A 329 -4.69 9.42 -20.14
C ASP A 329 -3.42 9.44 -19.29
N ILE A 330 -3.31 8.48 -18.39
CA ILE A 330 -2.23 8.44 -17.39
C ILE A 330 -0.87 8.30 -18.06
N VAL A 331 -0.80 7.59 -19.18
CA VAL A 331 0.44 7.45 -19.95
C VAL A 331 0.90 8.80 -20.52
N LYS A 332 -0.01 9.57 -21.13
CA LYS A 332 0.30 10.92 -21.63
C LYS A 332 0.62 11.90 -20.50
N GLU A 333 -0.05 11.79 -19.36
CA GLU A 333 0.24 12.62 -18.19
C GLU A 333 1.69 12.43 -17.72
N VAL A 334 2.17 11.20 -17.67
CA VAL A 334 3.56 10.90 -17.32
C VAL A 334 4.52 11.31 -18.43
N ARG A 335 4.28 10.87 -19.67
CA ARG A 335 5.20 11.06 -20.81
C ARG A 335 5.25 12.50 -21.27
N ASP A 336 4.09 13.15 -21.45
CA ASP A 336 3.99 14.43 -22.15
C ASP A 336 3.90 15.61 -21.14
N ALA A 337 3.21 15.44 -20.02
CA ALA A 337 3.11 16.48 -18.99
C ALA A 337 4.15 16.33 -17.85
N GLY A 338 4.81 15.18 -17.75
CA GLY A 338 5.88 14.95 -16.78
C GLY A 338 5.41 14.73 -15.36
N VAL A 339 4.29 14.04 -15.18
CA VAL A 339 3.82 13.60 -13.87
C VAL A 339 4.78 12.57 -13.29
N ARG A 340 5.24 12.78 -12.05
CA ARG A 340 6.21 11.94 -11.35
C ARG A 340 5.65 11.28 -10.09
N VAL A 341 4.53 11.74 -9.57
CA VAL A 341 3.84 11.19 -8.40
C VAL A 341 2.47 10.70 -8.81
N LEU A 342 2.14 9.46 -8.48
CA LEU A 342 0.84 8.88 -8.77
C LEU A 342 0.22 8.36 -7.47
N LYS A 343 -0.92 8.93 -7.09
CA LYS A 343 -1.70 8.45 -5.93
C LYS A 343 -2.78 7.50 -6.42
N THR A 344 -2.66 6.23 -6.03
CA THR A 344 -3.75 5.26 -6.23
C THR A 344 -4.65 5.24 -5.01
N ASP A 345 -5.96 5.17 -5.23
CA ASP A 345 -6.95 5.30 -4.18
C ASP A 345 -7.93 4.12 -4.19
N VAL A 346 -9.00 4.23 -3.44
CA VAL A 346 -10.03 3.21 -3.19
C VAL A 346 -10.64 2.55 -4.43
N ALA A 347 -10.37 3.03 -5.62
CA ALA A 347 -10.89 2.50 -6.87
C ALA A 347 -10.60 0.99 -7.08
N TRP A 348 -9.57 0.47 -6.45
CA TRP A 348 -9.15 -0.92 -6.59
C TRP A 348 -9.52 -1.83 -5.41
N VAL A 349 -9.79 -1.26 -4.26
CA VAL A 349 -10.07 -2.03 -3.02
C VAL A 349 -11.27 -2.96 -3.17
N GLY A 350 -12.33 -2.52 -3.84
CA GLY A 350 -13.57 -3.28 -3.99
C GLY A 350 -13.50 -4.50 -4.90
N ALA A 351 -12.48 -4.60 -5.77
CA ALA A 351 -12.32 -5.69 -6.73
C ALA A 351 -11.46 -6.85 -6.20
N GLY A 352 -10.86 -6.69 -5.01
CA GLY A 352 -10.00 -7.67 -4.36
C GLY A 352 -8.51 -7.33 -4.42
N TYR A 353 -7.74 -7.98 -3.56
CA TYR A 353 -6.32 -7.65 -3.35
C TYR A 353 -5.42 -8.03 -4.53
N SER A 354 -5.76 -9.07 -5.27
CA SER A 354 -5.05 -9.42 -6.50
C SER A 354 -5.23 -8.35 -7.57
N PHE A 355 -6.43 -7.80 -7.68
CA PHE A 355 -6.73 -6.69 -8.59
C PHE A 355 -5.97 -5.42 -8.16
N GLY A 356 -5.99 -5.08 -6.86
CA GLY A 356 -5.27 -3.92 -6.32
C GLY A 356 -3.77 -4.02 -6.55
N LEU A 357 -3.15 -5.15 -6.22
CA LEU A 357 -1.71 -5.37 -6.44
C LEU A 357 -1.34 -5.27 -7.93
N ASN A 358 -2.17 -5.81 -8.82
CA ASN A 358 -1.97 -5.70 -10.26
C ASN A 358 -2.07 -4.25 -10.74
N GLY A 359 -3.09 -3.51 -10.28
CA GLY A 359 -3.28 -2.11 -10.66
C GLY A 359 -2.11 -1.22 -10.25
N ILE A 360 -1.54 -1.44 -9.05
CA ILE A 360 -0.34 -0.71 -8.60
C ILE A 360 0.87 -1.07 -9.48
N ALA A 361 1.03 -2.33 -9.84
CA ALA A 361 2.09 -2.76 -10.75
C ALA A 361 1.95 -2.13 -12.14
N ASP A 362 0.74 -2.05 -12.69
CA ASP A 362 0.47 -1.41 -13.97
C ASP A 362 0.80 0.08 -13.93
N VAL A 363 0.44 0.78 -12.84
CA VAL A 363 0.82 2.18 -12.63
C VAL A 363 2.33 2.33 -12.53
N ALA A 364 3.03 1.43 -11.83
CA ALA A 364 4.49 1.47 -11.75
C ALA A 364 5.16 1.29 -13.13
N ASN A 365 4.57 0.49 -14.01
CA ASN A 365 5.06 0.25 -15.37
C ASN A 365 4.89 1.44 -16.31
N ILE A 366 4.12 2.46 -15.94
CA ILE A 366 3.98 3.71 -16.70
C ILE A 366 5.18 4.65 -16.47
N MET A 367 5.81 4.59 -15.31
CA MET A 367 6.88 5.53 -14.94
C MET A 367 8.06 5.60 -15.94
N PRO A 368 8.49 4.48 -16.57
CA PRO A 368 9.54 4.54 -17.60
C PRO A 368 9.20 5.42 -18.81
N TYR A 369 7.92 5.72 -19.07
CA TYR A 369 7.52 6.68 -20.13
C TYR A 369 7.96 8.11 -19.85
N TYR A 370 8.24 8.48 -18.61
CA TYR A 370 8.85 9.77 -18.27
C TYR A 370 10.32 9.83 -18.69
N GLY A 371 11.05 8.71 -18.48
CA GLY A 371 12.47 8.58 -18.81
C GLY A 371 12.98 7.24 -18.28
N SER A 372 13.98 6.68 -18.94
CA SER A 372 14.49 5.33 -18.66
C SER A 372 15.03 5.14 -17.23
N ASP A 373 15.40 6.22 -16.56
CA ASP A 373 15.90 6.27 -15.18
C ASP A 373 14.86 6.77 -14.17
N ALA A 374 13.62 7.02 -14.61
CA ALA A 374 12.56 7.48 -13.72
C ALA A 374 12.19 6.38 -12.71
N ARG A 375 12.27 6.74 -11.44
CA ARG A 375 11.83 5.88 -10.34
C ARG A 375 10.36 6.14 -10.06
N PRO A 376 9.54 5.10 -9.84
CA PRO A 376 8.15 5.28 -9.44
C PRO A 376 8.08 5.94 -8.07
N PHE A 377 7.25 6.97 -7.95
CA PHE A 377 6.75 7.45 -6.67
C PHE A 377 5.25 7.31 -6.66
N ILE A 378 4.80 6.19 -6.13
CA ILE A 378 3.40 5.81 -6.03
C ILE A 378 3.04 5.79 -4.56
N ILE A 379 1.91 6.43 -4.24
CA ILE A 379 1.29 6.41 -2.91
C ILE A 379 0.01 5.61 -3.05
N THR A 380 -0.14 4.52 -2.30
CA THR A 380 -1.28 3.61 -2.44
C THR A 380 -1.96 3.31 -1.11
N LEU A 381 -3.27 3.11 -1.18
CA LEU A 381 -4.12 2.56 -0.13
C LEU A 381 -4.30 1.03 -0.31
N ASP A 382 -4.03 0.50 -1.50
CA ASP A 382 -4.26 -0.89 -1.86
C ASP A 382 -3.04 -1.75 -1.50
N GLY A 383 -2.74 -1.86 -0.21
CA GLY A 383 -1.63 -2.68 0.28
C GLY A 383 -1.95 -4.17 0.29
N TRP A 384 -0.95 -4.98 -0.07
CA TRP A 384 -0.89 -6.42 0.13
C TRP A 384 0.57 -6.87 0.16
N ALA A 385 0.85 -8.15 0.42
CA ALA A 385 2.21 -8.65 0.28
C ALA A 385 2.74 -8.46 -1.15
N GLY A 386 3.87 -7.81 -1.29
CA GLY A 386 4.50 -7.49 -2.58
C GLY A 386 4.29 -6.05 -3.05
N THR A 387 3.40 -5.28 -2.47
CA THR A 387 3.15 -3.86 -2.82
C THR A 387 4.40 -3.00 -2.70
N GLN A 388 5.28 -3.29 -1.74
CA GLN A 388 6.51 -2.54 -1.51
C GLN A 388 7.45 -2.47 -2.73
N ARG A 389 7.31 -3.38 -3.70
CA ARG A 389 8.08 -3.34 -4.95
C ARG A 389 7.71 -2.17 -5.86
N TYR A 390 6.51 -1.64 -5.68
CA TYR A 390 5.91 -0.68 -6.60
C TYR A 390 5.74 0.69 -6.00
N GLY A 391 5.42 0.80 -4.71
CA GLY A 391 5.15 2.08 -4.08
C GLY A 391 5.12 2.02 -2.57
N GLY A 392 4.84 3.17 -1.96
CA GLY A 392 4.58 3.33 -0.55
C GLY A 392 3.09 3.26 -0.25
N VAL A 393 2.77 2.84 0.97
CA VAL A 393 1.40 2.86 1.48
C VAL A 393 1.22 4.03 2.43
N TRP A 394 0.02 4.62 2.45
CA TRP A 394 -0.34 5.59 3.48
C TRP A 394 -1.42 5.05 4.42
N SER A 395 -1.58 5.70 5.56
CA SER A 395 -2.49 5.25 6.62
C SER A 395 -3.98 5.49 6.32
N GLY A 396 -4.33 5.96 5.15
CA GLY A 396 -5.67 6.39 4.78
C GLY A 396 -5.84 7.91 4.96
N ASP A 397 -6.99 8.42 4.50
CA ASP A 397 -7.32 9.84 4.66
C ASP A 397 -7.51 10.17 6.15
N GLN A 398 -6.90 11.23 6.63
CA GLN A 398 -6.95 11.67 8.04
C GLN A 398 -7.49 13.08 8.15
#